data_eeb943fa3cbae83f5f5141c254f740bb
#
_entry.id   eeb943fa3cbae83f5f5141c254f740bb
#
_cell.length_a   1.000
_cell.length_b   1.000
_cell.length_c   1.000
_cell.angle_alpha   90.00
_cell.angle_beta   90.00
_cell.angle_gamma   90.00
#
_symmetry.space_group_name_H-M   'P 1'
#
loop_
_entity.id
_entity.type
_entity.pdbx_description
1 polymer ?
#
loop_
_entity_poly.entity_id
_entity_poly.type
_entity_poly.pdbx_seq_one_letter_code
_entity_poly.pdbx_strand_id
1 'polypeptide(L)'
;MSVSDKIREILAEQALLTPGDVTDDASLLDLGIDSLGVVEVIFAIEEEFSISVPFNANDPAASDFDISSVQAISNAVGQLITQQAS
;
A
#
# COMPACT_ATOMS: atom_id res chain seq x y z
N MET A 1 11.17 -11.13 6.33
CA MET A 1 10.50 -10.58 5.17
C MET A 1 10.51 -9.06 5.24
N SER A 2 10.79 -8.39 4.14
CA SER A 2 10.87 -6.93 4.13
C SER A 2 9.49 -6.29 4.03
N VAL A 3 9.40 -4.99 4.33
CA VAL A 3 8.17 -4.22 4.15
C VAL A 3 7.71 -4.31 2.70
N SER A 4 8.63 -4.16 1.76
CA SER A 4 8.35 -4.22 0.34
C SER A 4 7.72 -5.56 -0.06
N ASP A 5 8.25 -6.66 0.45
CA ASP A 5 7.71 -7.99 0.17
C ASP A 5 6.29 -8.14 0.68
N LYS A 6 6.02 -7.64 1.89
CA LYS A 6 4.68 -7.67 2.48
C LYS A 6 3.70 -6.84 1.66
N ILE A 7 4.11 -5.66 1.23
CA ILE A 7 3.28 -4.79 0.41
C ILE A 7 2.92 -5.50 -0.90
N ARG A 8 3.88 -6.16 -1.54
CA ARG A 8 3.62 -6.91 -2.76
C ARG A 8 2.61 -8.03 -2.54
N GLU A 9 2.72 -8.76 -1.42
CA GLU A 9 1.77 -9.81 -1.08
C GLU A 9 0.36 -9.26 -0.91
N ILE A 10 0.22 -8.15 -0.18
CA ILE A 10 -1.08 -7.51 0.05
C ILE A 10 -1.70 -7.08 -1.28
N LEU A 11 -0.92 -6.42 -2.12
CA LEU A 11 -1.40 -5.94 -3.41
C LEU A 11 -1.75 -7.09 -4.35
N ALA A 12 -0.95 -8.14 -4.34
CA ALA A 12 -1.20 -9.31 -5.16
C ALA A 12 -2.51 -9.99 -4.77
N GLU A 13 -2.78 -10.13 -3.49
CA GLU A 13 -4.04 -10.71 -3.01
C GLU A 13 -5.23 -9.86 -3.45
N GLN A 14 -5.12 -8.55 -3.33
CA GLN A 14 -6.21 -7.64 -3.71
C GLN A 14 -6.46 -7.68 -5.22
N ALA A 15 -5.41 -7.80 -6.02
CA ALA A 15 -5.49 -7.81 -7.48
C ALA A 15 -5.67 -9.21 -8.07
N LEU A 16 -5.67 -10.25 -7.24
CA LEU A 16 -5.75 -11.65 -7.66
C LEU A 16 -4.57 -12.04 -8.56
N LEU A 17 -3.40 -11.54 -8.20
CA LEU A 17 -2.13 -11.81 -8.88
C LEU A 17 -1.19 -12.54 -7.94
N THR A 18 -0.01 -12.92 -8.44
CA THR A 18 1.06 -13.42 -7.58
C THR A 18 1.99 -12.27 -7.21
N PRO A 19 2.72 -12.36 -6.08
CA PRO A 19 3.66 -11.29 -5.71
C PRO A 19 4.70 -10.99 -6.79
N GLY A 20 5.08 -11.98 -7.59
CA GLY A 20 6.01 -11.79 -8.70
C GLY A 20 5.48 -10.91 -9.82
N ASP A 21 4.16 -10.76 -9.91
CA ASP A 21 3.51 -9.91 -10.92
C ASP A 21 3.43 -8.45 -10.48
N VAL A 22 3.74 -8.16 -9.22
CA VAL A 22 3.68 -6.81 -8.66
C VAL A 22 5.07 -6.20 -8.70
N THR A 23 5.25 -5.23 -9.61
CA THR A 23 6.55 -4.57 -9.78
C THR A 23 6.60 -3.26 -9.00
N ASP A 24 7.80 -2.80 -8.66
CA ASP A 24 7.99 -1.61 -7.83
C ASP A 24 7.46 -0.33 -8.49
N ASP A 25 7.47 -0.26 -9.81
CA ASP A 25 7.03 0.90 -10.56
C ASP A 25 5.54 0.84 -10.95
N ALA A 26 4.85 -0.24 -10.63
CA ALA A 26 3.44 -0.36 -10.93
C ALA A 26 2.61 0.52 -10.02
N SER A 27 1.55 1.12 -10.56
CA SER A 27 0.55 1.82 -9.75
C SER A 27 -0.57 0.85 -9.38
N LEU A 28 -1.40 1.24 -8.41
CA LEU A 28 -2.57 0.43 -8.06
C LEU A 28 -3.51 0.27 -9.26
N LEU A 29 -3.65 1.33 -10.04
CA LEU A 29 -4.47 1.30 -11.24
C LEU A 29 -3.91 0.30 -12.27
N ASP A 30 -2.59 0.25 -12.42
CA ASP A 30 -1.94 -0.72 -13.32
C ASP A 30 -2.24 -2.16 -12.91
N LEU A 31 -2.42 -2.39 -11.62
CA LEU A 31 -2.75 -3.71 -11.07
C LEU A 31 -4.24 -4.03 -11.15
N GLY A 32 -5.05 -3.08 -11.62
CA GLY A 32 -6.49 -3.26 -11.70
C GLY A 32 -7.22 -3.04 -10.39
N ILE A 33 -6.60 -2.37 -9.44
CA ILE A 33 -7.21 -2.07 -8.14
C ILE A 33 -7.94 -0.74 -8.25
N ASP A 34 -9.26 -0.77 -8.02
CA ASP A 34 -10.10 0.44 -8.07
C ASP A 34 -10.09 1.16 -6.72
N SER A 35 -10.89 2.24 -6.63
CA SER A 35 -10.95 3.08 -5.43
C SER A 35 -11.35 2.29 -4.18
N LEU A 36 -12.29 1.36 -4.31
CA LEU A 36 -12.71 0.53 -3.20
C LEU A 36 -11.60 -0.44 -2.80
N GLY A 37 -10.92 -1.01 -3.79
CA GLY A 37 -9.77 -1.90 -3.55
C GLY A 37 -8.63 -1.18 -2.85
N VAL A 38 -8.41 0.11 -3.18
CA VAL A 38 -7.39 0.92 -2.50
C VAL A 38 -7.69 1.02 -1.00
N VAL A 39 -8.94 1.27 -0.63
CA VAL A 39 -9.34 1.34 0.78
C VAL A 39 -9.07 0.01 1.49
N GLU A 40 -9.38 -1.09 0.84
CA GLU A 40 -9.14 -2.43 1.40
C GLU A 40 -7.63 -2.70 1.58
N VAL A 41 -6.82 -2.27 0.62
CA VAL A 41 -5.35 -2.37 0.72
C VAL A 41 -4.84 -1.58 1.91
N ILE A 42 -5.35 -0.35 2.10
CA ILE A 42 -4.94 0.49 3.23
C ILE A 42 -5.28 -0.20 4.56
N PHE A 43 -6.48 -0.75 4.69
CA PHE A 43 -6.86 -1.47 5.91
C PHE A 43 -5.95 -2.68 6.15
N ALA A 44 -5.63 -3.44 5.11
CA ALA A 44 -4.74 -4.59 5.23
C ALA A 44 -3.35 -4.18 5.69
N ILE A 45 -2.84 -3.06 5.18
CA ILE A 45 -1.54 -2.51 5.58
C ILE A 45 -1.57 -2.11 7.05
N GLU A 46 -2.62 -1.43 7.48
CA GLU A 46 -2.77 -1.02 8.88
C GLU A 46 -2.76 -2.21 9.82
N GLU A 47 -3.47 -3.27 9.46
CA GLU A 47 -3.52 -4.49 10.27
C GLU A 47 -2.18 -5.23 10.28
N GLU A 48 -1.56 -5.37 9.11
CA GLU A 48 -0.33 -6.14 8.97
C GLU A 48 0.83 -5.52 9.73
N PHE A 49 0.93 -4.20 9.70
CA PHE A 49 2.05 -3.48 10.31
C PHE A 49 1.70 -2.80 11.63
N SER A 50 0.44 -2.89 12.06
CA SER A 50 -0.06 -2.25 13.29
C SER A 50 0.22 -0.74 13.29
N ILE A 51 -0.10 -0.09 12.19
CA ILE A 51 0.10 1.37 12.02
C ILE A 51 -1.22 2.03 11.60
N SER A 52 -1.26 3.35 11.72
CA SER A 52 -2.34 4.16 11.17
C SER A 52 -1.84 4.84 9.92
N VAL A 53 -2.61 4.74 8.83
CA VAL A 53 -2.24 5.31 7.54
C VAL A 53 -3.06 6.57 7.30
N PRO A 54 -2.42 7.74 7.09
CA PRO A 54 -3.12 9.01 6.86
C PRO A 54 -3.63 9.10 5.41
N PHE A 55 -4.61 8.28 5.07
CA PHE A 55 -5.17 8.21 3.73
C PHE A 55 -6.59 8.76 3.70
N ASN A 56 -6.86 9.67 2.78
CA ASN A 56 -8.18 10.23 2.56
C ASN A 56 -8.82 9.58 1.33
N ALA A 57 -9.77 8.67 1.56
CA ALA A 57 -10.42 7.95 0.47
C ALA A 57 -11.26 8.85 -0.43
N ASN A 58 -11.74 10.00 0.09
CA ASN A 58 -12.53 10.94 -0.69
C ASN A 58 -11.68 11.82 -1.60
N ASP A 59 -10.44 12.05 -1.22
CA ASP A 59 -9.50 12.85 -1.99
C ASP A 59 -8.09 12.28 -1.85
N PRO A 60 -7.78 11.23 -2.59
CA PRO A 60 -6.46 10.58 -2.50
C PRO A 60 -5.30 11.53 -2.78
N ALA A 61 -5.51 12.53 -3.63
CA ALA A 61 -4.46 13.47 -3.98
C ALA A 61 -4.10 14.39 -2.81
N ALA A 62 -5.02 14.58 -1.86
CA ALA A 62 -4.78 15.40 -0.68
C ALA A 62 -4.19 14.61 0.49
N SER A 63 -4.04 13.29 0.33
CA SER A 63 -3.48 12.44 1.37
C SER A 63 -1.97 12.62 1.47
N ASP A 64 -1.44 12.52 2.68
CA ASP A 64 0.00 12.50 2.91
C ASP A 64 0.62 11.14 2.55
N PHE A 65 -0.20 10.14 2.31
CA PHE A 65 0.24 8.80 1.97
C PHE A 65 0.30 8.63 0.45
N ASP A 66 1.52 8.48 -0.08
CA ASP A 66 1.75 8.39 -1.53
C ASP A 66 1.46 6.97 -2.03
N ILE A 67 0.46 6.85 -2.90
CA ILE A 67 0.06 5.57 -3.50
C ILE A 67 0.33 5.56 -5.01
N SER A 68 1.22 6.42 -5.50
CA SER A 68 1.50 6.54 -6.93
C SER A 68 2.20 5.32 -7.53
N SER A 69 2.90 4.54 -6.70
CA SER A 69 3.55 3.31 -7.14
C SER A 69 3.72 2.36 -5.96
N VAL A 70 4.03 1.10 -6.26
CA VAL A 70 4.33 0.11 -5.22
C VAL A 70 5.52 0.56 -4.38
N GLN A 71 6.54 1.09 -5.02
CA GLN A 71 7.72 1.60 -4.32
C GLN A 71 7.37 2.76 -3.39
N ALA A 72 6.54 3.69 -3.85
CA ALA A 72 6.10 4.84 -3.04
C ALA A 72 5.32 4.37 -1.81
N ILE A 73 4.44 3.39 -2.00
CA ILE A 73 3.67 2.80 -0.89
C ILE A 73 4.63 2.17 0.13
N SER A 74 5.59 1.38 -0.34
CA SER A 74 6.56 0.73 0.53
C SER A 74 7.38 1.73 1.33
N ASN A 75 7.83 2.80 0.68
CA ASN A 75 8.58 3.86 1.34
C ASN A 75 7.75 4.57 2.41
N ALA A 76 6.50 4.89 2.07
CA ALA A 76 5.60 5.57 3.00
C ALA A 76 5.28 4.69 4.21
N VAL A 77 5.03 3.41 3.98
CA VAL A 77 4.77 2.46 5.07
C VAL A 77 5.99 2.32 5.97
N GLY A 78 7.18 2.24 5.37
CA GLY A 78 8.43 2.17 6.13
C GLY A 78 8.61 3.37 7.04
N GLN A 79 8.29 4.57 6.57
CA GLN A 79 8.36 5.79 7.37
C GLN A 79 7.35 5.77 8.51
N LEU A 80 6.13 5.32 8.23
CA LEU A 80 5.08 5.24 9.26
C LEU A 80 5.46 4.25 10.36
N ILE A 81 6.03 3.11 10.00
CA ILE A 81 6.49 2.12 10.96
C ILE A 81 7.54 2.76 11.88
N THR A 82 8.50 3.47 11.30
CA THR A 82 9.55 4.14 12.07
C THR A 82 8.96 5.20 13.00
N GLN A 83 8.00 5.99 12.53
CA GLN A 83 7.38 7.05 13.31
C GLN A 83 6.52 6.52 14.46
N GLN A 84 5.87 5.38 14.25
CA GLN A 84 4.88 4.85 15.20
C GLN A 84 5.39 3.70 16.07
N ALA A 85 6.59 3.21 15.80
CA ALA A 85 7.15 2.04 16.48
C ALA A 85 7.93 2.38 17.75
N SER A 86 7.83 3.54 18.26
CA SER A 86 8.59 3.97 19.47
C SER A 86 8.14 3.27 20.73
#